data_87fb854dc23d93e040415fd5e1bdb755
#
_entry.id   87fb854dc23d93e040415fd5e1bdb755
#
_cell.length_a   1.000
_cell.length_b   1.000
_cell.length_c   1.000
_cell.angle_alpha   90.00
_cell.angle_beta   90.00
_cell.angle_gamma   90.00
#
_symmetry.space_group_name_H-M   'P 1'
#
loop_
_entity.id
_entity.type
_entity.pdbx_description
1 polymer ?
#
loop_
_entity_poly.entity_id
_entity_poly.type
_entity_poly.pdbx_seq_one_letter_code
_entity_poly.pdbx_strand_id
1 'polypeptide(L)'
;MDYKKAGVDIEAGYKSVELMKEHVKRTMREEVLGGLGGFSGAFSLKKIKDMDDPVLLSGTDGCGTKVKLAMILDKHDTIGIDAFAMCVNDIACAGGEPLFFLDYIACGKNYPEKIAEIVSGVAEGCVQSDAALIGGETAEHPGLMPEEDYDLAGFAVGVCDRKDLITGENLKDGDVLIGMASTGVHSNGFSLVRKVFDMSKESLNTYYDELGKTLGEALLAPTRIYVKALKSVKNAGVTIKACSHITGGGFYENIPRMLPEGMRAVVKKDSYEVPAIFKLLAKEGDIAEEMMYNTFNMGLGMVVAVDKADVDKTMEAIKAAGDTPYIVGHMEAGEKGVTLC
;
A
#
# COMPACT_ATOMS: atom_id res chain seq x y z
N MET A 1 -30.45 22.12 22.99
CA MET A 1 -29.40 21.89 22.00
C MET A 1 -28.85 20.52 22.28
N ASP A 2 -28.76 19.64 21.29
CA ASP A 2 -28.24 18.28 21.40
C ASP A 2 -27.14 18.05 20.36
N TYR A 3 -26.42 16.92 20.45
CA TYR A 3 -25.33 16.59 19.53
C TYR A 3 -25.79 16.52 18.06
N LYS A 4 -26.99 16.04 17.79
CA LYS A 4 -27.53 15.95 16.43
C LYS A 4 -27.75 17.34 15.81
N LYS A 5 -28.18 18.32 16.60
CA LYS A 5 -28.28 19.73 16.18
C LYS A 5 -26.91 20.40 16.02
N ALA A 6 -25.87 19.86 16.65
CA ALA A 6 -24.48 20.29 16.46
C ALA A 6 -23.79 19.61 15.26
N GLY A 7 -24.49 18.70 14.54
CA GLY A 7 -23.99 18.03 13.35
C GLY A 7 -23.38 16.65 13.58
N VAL A 8 -23.47 16.08 14.80
CA VAL A 8 -22.96 14.71 15.09
C VAL A 8 -24.14 13.76 15.30
N ASP A 9 -24.24 12.71 14.49
CA ASP A 9 -25.31 11.71 14.57
C ASP A 9 -24.83 10.41 15.23
N ILE A 10 -25.08 10.28 16.53
CA ILE A 10 -24.67 9.10 17.33
C ILE A 10 -25.33 7.81 16.82
N GLU A 11 -26.60 7.88 16.33
CA GLU A 11 -27.32 6.72 15.79
C GLU A 11 -26.65 6.21 14.49
N ALA A 12 -26.18 7.14 13.64
CA ALA A 12 -25.40 6.81 12.45
C ALA A 12 -24.09 6.10 12.84
N GLY A 13 -23.42 6.57 13.89
CA GLY A 13 -22.23 5.92 14.44
C GLY A 13 -22.48 4.47 14.87
N TYR A 14 -23.53 4.21 15.63
CA TYR A 14 -23.91 2.85 16.03
C TYR A 14 -24.26 1.96 14.83
N LYS A 15 -24.95 2.50 13.83
CA LYS A 15 -25.27 1.78 12.61
C LYS A 15 -24.02 1.43 11.81
N SER A 16 -23.06 2.35 11.68
CA SER A 16 -21.77 2.09 11.02
C SER A 16 -21.06 0.91 11.68
N VAL A 17 -20.95 0.91 13.01
CA VAL A 17 -20.32 -0.19 13.77
C VAL A 17 -21.06 -1.51 13.54
N GLU A 18 -22.39 -1.51 13.49
CA GLU A 18 -23.16 -2.74 13.20
C GLU A 18 -22.86 -3.29 11.81
N LEU A 19 -22.85 -2.43 10.78
CA LEU A 19 -22.61 -2.82 9.40
C LEU A 19 -21.20 -3.35 9.17
N MET A 20 -20.19 -2.84 9.87
CA MET A 20 -18.79 -3.27 9.69
C MET A 20 -18.42 -4.55 10.47
N LYS A 21 -19.22 -5.01 11.41
CA LYS A 21 -18.91 -6.18 12.28
C LYS A 21 -18.49 -7.42 11.50
N GLU A 22 -19.24 -7.80 10.47
CA GLU A 22 -18.92 -9.00 9.69
C GLU A 22 -17.64 -8.86 8.88
N HIS A 23 -17.31 -7.66 8.41
CA HIS A 23 -16.05 -7.38 7.74
C HIS A 23 -14.87 -7.53 8.69
N VAL A 24 -14.95 -6.91 9.86
CA VAL A 24 -13.91 -6.97 10.89
C VAL A 24 -13.74 -8.41 11.42
N LYS A 25 -14.82 -9.15 11.59
CA LYS A 25 -14.79 -10.55 12.03
C LYS A 25 -13.95 -11.46 11.13
N ARG A 26 -13.92 -11.20 9.81
CA ARG A 26 -13.10 -11.95 8.84
C ARG A 26 -11.59 -11.80 9.10
N THR A 27 -11.17 -10.75 9.79
CA THR A 27 -9.77 -10.46 10.09
C THR A 27 -9.30 -11.02 11.42
N MET A 28 -10.22 -11.60 12.23
CA MET A 28 -9.91 -12.05 13.57
C MET A 28 -8.94 -13.23 13.57
N ARG A 29 -7.96 -13.12 14.43
CA ARG A 29 -6.92 -14.12 14.69
C ARG A 29 -6.99 -14.55 16.15
N GLU A 30 -6.41 -15.72 16.47
CA GLU A 30 -6.40 -16.22 17.85
C GLU A 30 -5.61 -15.33 18.83
N GLU A 31 -4.70 -14.49 18.31
CA GLU A 31 -3.93 -13.55 19.11
C GLU A 31 -4.73 -12.30 19.51
N VAL A 32 -5.86 -12.01 18.85
CA VAL A 32 -6.71 -10.87 19.22
C VAL A 32 -7.43 -11.17 20.52
N LEU A 33 -7.24 -10.32 21.52
CA LEU A 33 -7.86 -10.45 22.83
C LEU A 33 -8.98 -9.42 22.98
N GLY A 34 -10.22 -9.89 23.06
CA GLY A 34 -11.40 -9.03 23.12
C GLY A 34 -12.10 -8.88 21.77
N GLY A 35 -12.92 -7.84 21.62
CA GLY A 35 -13.73 -7.56 20.43
C GLY A 35 -13.85 -6.06 20.19
N LEU A 36 -14.58 -5.69 19.14
CA LEU A 36 -14.90 -4.29 18.84
C LEU A 36 -15.68 -3.64 19.99
N GLY A 37 -15.38 -2.35 20.26
CA GLY A 37 -16.08 -1.54 21.27
C GLY A 37 -15.36 -1.42 22.60
N GLY A 38 -14.15 -1.98 22.76
CA GLY A 38 -13.28 -1.69 23.89
C GLY A 38 -12.53 -0.36 23.72
N PHE A 39 -11.90 0.15 24.78
CA PHE A 39 -11.06 1.36 24.70
C PHE A 39 -9.77 1.18 23.93
N SER A 40 -9.31 -0.07 23.75
CA SER A 40 -8.10 -0.39 23.01
C SER A 40 -8.21 -1.78 22.37
N GLY A 41 -7.54 -1.96 21.24
CA GLY A 41 -7.27 -3.29 20.71
C GLY A 41 -6.15 -3.97 21.52
N ALA A 42 -6.34 -5.25 21.86
CA ALA A 42 -5.34 -6.04 22.55
C ALA A 42 -4.90 -7.22 21.67
N PHE A 43 -3.59 -7.43 21.56
CA PHE A 43 -2.99 -8.47 20.74
C PHE A 43 -1.95 -9.26 21.54
N SER A 44 -2.09 -10.59 21.56
CA SER A 44 -1.21 -11.48 22.30
C SER A 44 0.12 -11.67 21.59
N LEU A 45 1.22 -11.47 22.28
CA LEU A 45 2.58 -11.70 21.78
C LEU A 45 3.06 -13.15 21.98
N LYS A 46 2.16 -14.07 22.36
CA LYS A 46 2.53 -15.45 22.69
C LYS A 46 3.28 -16.17 21.56
N LYS A 47 2.91 -15.91 20.30
CA LYS A 47 3.54 -16.55 19.12
C LYS A 47 4.92 -15.99 18.80
N ILE A 48 5.23 -14.78 19.22
CA ILE A 48 6.54 -14.15 18.93
C ILE A 48 7.57 -14.36 20.04
N LYS A 49 7.19 -15.00 21.15
CA LYS A 49 8.09 -15.29 22.28
C LYS A 49 9.27 -16.21 21.91
N ASP A 50 9.15 -16.96 20.82
CA ASP A 50 10.17 -17.88 20.35
C ASP A 50 11.21 -17.19 19.39
N MET A 51 11.02 -15.89 19.10
CA MET A 51 12.03 -15.07 18.43
C MET A 51 13.19 -14.77 19.39
N ASP A 52 14.42 -14.75 18.87
CA ASP A 52 15.61 -14.48 19.68
C ASP A 52 15.65 -13.01 20.14
N ASP A 53 15.35 -12.08 19.23
CA ASP A 53 15.33 -10.63 19.47
C ASP A 53 14.19 -9.98 18.68
N PRO A 54 12.94 -10.06 19.19
CA PRO A 54 11.77 -9.53 18.46
C PRO A 54 11.80 -8.00 18.38
N VAL A 55 11.66 -7.49 17.15
CA VAL A 55 11.60 -6.05 16.84
C VAL A 55 10.21 -5.72 16.31
N LEU A 56 9.57 -4.71 16.91
CA LEU A 56 8.33 -4.16 16.39
C LEU A 56 8.63 -3.14 15.29
N LEU A 57 7.88 -3.25 14.21
CA LEU A 57 7.87 -2.31 13.10
C LEU A 57 6.50 -1.65 13.03
N SER A 58 6.43 -0.39 12.67
CA SER A 58 5.16 0.31 12.53
C SER A 58 5.18 1.20 11.29
N GLY A 59 4.02 1.31 10.65
CA GLY A 59 3.77 2.21 9.52
C GLY A 59 2.47 2.95 9.73
N THR A 60 2.45 4.22 9.37
CA THR A 60 1.24 5.04 9.31
C THR A 60 1.23 5.80 8.01
N ASP A 61 0.13 5.75 7.30
CA ASP A 61 -0.07 6.43 6.02
C ASP A 61 -1.57 6.56 5.71
N GLY A 62 -1.89 7.30 4.67
CA GLY A 62 -3.25 7.45 4.14
C GLY A 62 -3.31 7.12 2.66
N CYS A 63 -4.46 7.42 2.04
CA CYS A 63 -4.68 7.21 0.61
C CYS A 63 -4.31 8.44 -0.23
N GLY A 64 -3.89 9.53 0.39
CA GLY A 64 -3.65 10.80 -0.28
C GLY A 64 -4.90 11.28 -1.03
N THR A 65 -4.70 12.09 -2.06
CA THR A 65 -5.82 12.67 -2.80
C THR A 65 -6.57 11.69 -3.73
N LYS A 66 -6.19 10.40 -3.74
CA LYS A 66 -6.96 9.33 -4.41
C LYS A 66 -8.38 9.20 -3.85
N VAL A 67 -8.57 9.50 -2.55
CA VAL A 67 -9.89 9.44 -1.92
C VAL A 67 -10.93 10.29 -2.67
N LYS A 68 -10.50 11.39 -3.34
CA LYS A 68 -11.43 12.24 -4.09
C LYS A 68 -12.05 11.54 -5.29
N LEU A 69 -11.34 10.59 -5.92
CA LEU A 69 -11.88 9.78 -7.00
C LEU A 69 -12.94 8.80 -6.48
N ALA A 70 -12.70 8.19 -5.33
CA ALA A 70 -13.70 7.34 -4.67
C ALA A 70 -15.00 8.10 -4.37
N MET A 71 -14.89 9.35 -3.88
CA MET A 71 -16.04 10.22 -3.63
C MET A 71 -16.79 10.58 -4.93
N ILE A 72 -16.08 10.95 -6.00
CA ILE A 72 -16.71 11.35 -7.29
C ILE A 72 -17.45 10.17 -7.93
N LEU A 73 -16.86 8.98 -7.86
CA LEU A 73 -17.43 7.75 -8.43
C LEU A 73 -18.45 7.07 -7.51
N ASP A 74 -18.54 7.53 -6.26
CA ASP A 74 -19.35 6.89 -5.20
C ASP A 74 -19.02 5.39 -5.07
N LYS A 75 -17.71 5.09 -5.02
CA LYS A 75 -17.15 3.74 -4.91
C LYS A 75 -16.07 3.71 -3.82
N HIS A 76 -16.41 3.11 -2.69
CA HIS A 76 -15.62 3.23 -1.47
C HIS A 76 -14.97 1.92 -0.99
N ASP A 77 -15.33 0.79 -1.60
CA ASP A 77 -14.92 -0.55 -1.20
C ASP A 77 -13.43 -0.88 -1.44
N THR A 78 -12.74 -0.08 -2.27
CA THR A 78 -11.32 -0.32 -2.58
C THR A 78 -10.36 0.62 -1.88
N ILE A 79 -10.82 1.82 -1.48
CA ILE A 79 -9.94 2.84 -0.89
C ILE A 79 -9.35 2.41 0.46
N GLY A 80 -10.07 1.56 1.20
CA GLY A 80 -9.58 0.96 2.45
C GLY A 80 -8.39 0.02 2.22
N ILE A 81 -8.34 -0.67 1.07
CA ILE A 81 -7.19 -1.50 0.67
C ILE A 81 -5.97 -0.60 0.44
N ASP A 82 -6.16 0.58 -0.17
CA ASP A 82 -5.08 1.53 -0.40
C ASP A 82 -4.44 1.99 0.93
N ALA A 83 -5.25 2.44 1.89
CA ALA A 83 -4.75 2.89 3.20
C ALA A 83 -4.00 1.77 3.93
N PHE A 84 -4.57 0.56 3.92
CA PHE A 84 -3.94 -0.62 4.50
C PHE A 84 -2.61 -0.94 3.81
N ALA A 85 -2.59 -1.02 2.47
CA ALA A 85 -1.42 -1.40 1.69
C ALA A 85 -0.25 -0.41 1.88
N MET A 86 -0.52 0.88 1.95
CA MET A 86 0.52 1.89 2.16
C MET A 86 1.26 1.68 3.48
N CYS A 87 0.53 1.33 4.55
CA CYS A 87 1.14 1.06 5.86
C CYS A 87 1.89 -0.28 5.91
N VAL A 88 1.27 -1.37 5.40
CA VAL A 88 1.84 -2.72 5.61
C VAL A 88 2.95 -3.07 4.62
N ASN A 89 2.93 -2.49 3.43
CA ASN A 89 4.02 -2.68 2.46
C ASN A 89 5.34 -2.11 3.00
N ASP A 90 5.32 -1.02 3.76
CA ASP A 90 6.50 -0.45 4.41
C ASP A 90 7.03 -1.37 5.52
N ILE A 91 6.12 -1.96 6.31
CA ILE A 91 6.48 -2.97 7.31
C ILE A 91 7.15 -4.19 6.63
N ALA A 92 6.52 -4.70 5.58
CA ALA A 92 7.04 -5.86 4.83
C ALA A 92 8.36 -5.53 4.12
N CYS A 93 8.51 -4.32 3.57
CA CYS A 93 9.73 -3.80 2.97
C CYS A 93 10.91 -3.79 3.96
N ALA A 94 10.64 -3.55 5.24
CA ALA A 94 11.63 -3.61 6.30
C ALA A 94 11.88 -5.03 6.87
N GLY A 95 11.18 -6.06 6.36
CA GLY A 95 11.34 -7.46 6.79
C GLY A 95 10.31 -7.94 7.81
N GLY A 96 9.33 -7.09 8.16
CA GLY A 96 8.31 -7.40 9.15
C GLY A 96 7.09 -8.15 8.61
N GLU A 97 6.46 -8.93 9.48
CA GLU A 97 5.14 -9.51 9.24
C GLU A 97 4.09 -8.66 9.96
N PRO A 98 3.05 -8.15 9.25
CA PRO A 98 1.97 -7.41 9.89
C PRO A 98 1.24 -8.24 10.94
N LEU A 99 0.96 -7.65 12.09
CA LEU A 99 0.20 -8.25 13.18
C LEU A 99 -1.22 -7.73 13.22
N PHE A 100 -1.35 -6.40 13.28
CA PHE A 100 -2.65 -5.76 13.37
C PHE A 100 -2.64 -4.36 12.76
N PHE A 101 -3.83 -3.86 12.53
CA PHE A 101 -4.12 -2.57 11.92
C PHE A 101 -5.18 -1.82 12.73
N LEU A 102 -5.07 -0.50 12.71
CA LEU A 102 -6.05 0.47 13.20
C LEU A 102 -6.30 1.48 12.10
N ASP A 103 -7.56 1.83 11.85
CA ASP A 103 -7.92 2.90 10.92
C ASP A 103 -8.37 4.17 11.66
N TYR A 104 -8.28 5.30 10.99
CA TYR A 104 -8.89 6.56 11.38
C TYR A 104 -9.62 7.15 10.18
N ILE A 105 -10.93 7.29 10.29
CA ILE A 105 -11.79 7.88 9.26
C ILE A 105 -12.33 9.20 9.79
N ALA A 106 -11.83 10.33 9.22
CA ALA A 106 -12.40 11.65 9.43
C ALA A 106 -13.46 11.91 8.34
N CYS A 107 -14.67 12.29 8.69
CA CYS A 107 -15.72 12.57 7.72
C CYS A 107 -16.50 13.85 8.07
N GLY A 108 -17.01 14.54 7.07
CA GLY A 108 -17.88 15.71 7.30
C GLY A 108 -19.19 15.30 7.92
N LYS A 109 -19.72 14.13 7.50
CA LYS A 109 -20.91 13.50 8.05
C LYS A 109 -20.78 11.98 7.95
N ASN A 110 -21.26 11.28 8.97
CA ASN A 110 -21.27 9.83 8.97
C ASN A 110 -22.43 9.29 8.13
N TYR A 111 -22.09 8.70 6.99
CA TYR A 111 -22.99 7.89 6.17
C TYR A 111 -22.69 6.42 6.43
N PRO A 112 -23.48 5.69 7.23
CA PRO A 112 -23.12 4.37 7.74
C PRO A 112 -22.71 3.35 6.68
N GLU A 113 -23.41 3.32 5.56
CA GLU A 113 -23.15 2.41 4.45
C GLU A 113 -21.80 2.73 3.79
N LYS A 114 -21.50 4.02 3.56
CA LYS A 114 -20.22 4.49 3.01
C LYS A 114 -19.04 4.14 3.93
N ILE A 115 -19.18 4.38 5.23
CA ILE A 115 -18.17 4.02 6.23
C ILE A 115 -17.96 2.51 6.25
N ALA A 116 -19.02 1.71 6.21
CA ALA A 116 -18.91 0.25 6.17
C ALA A 116 -18.21 -0.25 4.90
N GLU A 117 -18.44 0.36 3.73
CA GLU A 117 -17.71 0.05 2.49
C GLU A 117 -16.21 0.36 2.63
N ILE A 118 -15.84 1.52 3.19
CA ILE A 118 -14.42 1.87 3.43
C ILE A 118 -13.76 0.80 4.32
N VAL A 119 -14.41 0.48 5.45
CA VAL A 119 -13.88 -0.53 6.40
C VAL A 119 -13.86 -1.93 5.78
N SER A 120 -14.79 -2.25 4.86
CA SER A 120 -14.73 -3.52 4.12
C SER A 120 -13.44 -3.67 3.31
N GLY A 121 -12.97 -2.57 2.71
CA GLY A 121 -11.69 -2.52 2.00
C GLY A 121 -10.49 -2.69 2.95
N VAL A 122 -10.51 -2.02 4.11
CA VAL A 122 -9.47 -2.20 5.14
C VAL A 122 -9.42 -3.66 5.60
N ALA A 123 -10.59 -4.25 5.89
CA ALA A 123 -10.70 -5.65 6.31
C ALA A 123 -10.20 -6.61 5.22
N GLU A 124 -10.49 -6.33 3.94
CA GLU A 124 -9.98 -7.12 2.83
C GLU A 124 -8.45 -7.09 2.77
N GLY A 125 -7.85 -5.91 2.94
CA GLY A 125 -6.39 -5.76 3.06
C GLY A 125 -5.81 -6.59 4.22
N CYS A 126 -6.46 -6.54 5.38
CA CYS A 126 -6.07 -7.36 6.54
C CYS A 126 -6.10 -8.86 6.22
N VAL A 127 -7.17 -9.35 5.59
CA VAL A 127 -7.31 -10.77 5.17
C VAL A 127 -6.20 -11.16 4.18
N GLN A 128 -5.89 -10.31 3.22
CA GLN A 128 -4.81 -10.55 2.26
C GLN A 128 -3.43 -10.69 2.91
N SER A 129 -3.22 -10.06 4.06
CA SER A 129 -1.92 -10.00 4.76
C SER A 129 -1.84 -10.86 6.02
N ASP A 130 -2.92 -11.59 6.35
CA ASP A 130 -3.05 -12.29 7.63
C ASP A 130 -2.83 -11.36 8.84
N ALA A 131 -3.31 -10.12 8.75
CA ALA A 131 -3.32 -9.13 9.81
C ALA A 131 -4.73 -9.00 10.41
N ALA A 132 -4.84 -8.51 11.64
CA ALA A 132 -6.13 -8.30 12.30
C ALA A 132 -6.49 -6.81 12.33
N LEU A 133 -7.72 -6.46 11.97
CA LEU A 133 -8.30 -5.15 12.25
C LEU A 133 -8.84 -5.15 13.69
N ILE A 134 -8.09 -4.58 14.64
CA ILE A 134 -8.37 -4.71 16.07
C ILE A 134 -9.04 -3.47 16.68
N GLY A 135 -9.26 -2.44 15.91
CA GLY A 135 -9.89 -1.19 16.33
C GLY A 135 -9.74 -0.12 15.27
N GLY A 136 -10.26 1.04 15.57
CA GLY A 136 -10.21 2.22 14.72
C GLY A 136 -11.08 3.33 15.29
N GLU A 137 -11.18 4.43 14.56
CA GLU A 137 -12.00 5.58 14.94
C GLU A 137 -12.71 6.13 13.70
N THR A 138 -13.96 6.51 13.86
CA THR A 138 -14.71 7.30 12.88
C THR A 138 -15.18 8.58 13.54
N ALA A 139 -14.64 9.71 13.09
CA ALA A 139 -14.91 11.03 13.65
C ALA A 139 -15.66 11.92 12.68
N GLU A 140 -16.84 12.44 13.09
CA GLU A 140 -17.54 13.48 12.34
C GLU A 140 -16.94 14.85 12.64
N HIS A 141 -16.69 15.61 11.56
CA HIS A 141 -16.10 16.95 11.60
C HIS A 141 -17.04 17.98 10.98
N PRO A 142 -18.23 18.19 11.56
CA PRO A 142 -19.21 19.16 11.02
C PRO A 142 -18.64 20.57 11.01
N GLY A 143 -18.76 21.23 9.86
CA GLY A 143 -18.23 22.59 9.67
C GLY A 143 -16.71 22.67 9.42
N LEU A 144 -15.96 21.60 9.63
CA LEU A 144 -14.54 21.51 9.30
C LEU A 144 -14.32 20.87 7.93
N MET A 145 -15.14 19.87 7.59
CA MET A 145 -15.14 19.19 6.29
C MET A 145 -16.53 19.33 5.65
N PRO A 146 -16.61 19.39 4.29
CA PRO A 146 -17.88 19.20 3.58
C PRO A 146 -18.54 17.88 3.97
N GLU A 147 -19.89 17.84 4.02
CA GLU A 147 -20.64 16.65 4.46
C GLU A 147 -20.29 15.38 3.69
N GLU A 148 -20.01 15.48 2.39
CA GLU A 148 -19.71 14.35 1.51
C GLU A 148 -18.23 13.93 1.53
N ASP A 149 -17.36 14.75 2.12
CA ASP A 149 -15.94 14.49 2.11
C ASP A 149 -15.51 13.65 3.32
N TYR A 150 -14.46 12.88 3.12
CA TYR A 150 -13.79 12.12 4.18
C TYR A 150 -12.28 12.03 3.90
N ASP A 151 -11.52 11.70 4.92
CA ASP A 151 -10.14 11.26 4.79
C ASP A 151 -9.94 9.95 5.57
N LEU A 152 -8.96 9.17 5.14
CA LEU A 152 -8.68 7.84 5.67
C LEU A 152 -7.19 7.68 5.88
N ALA A 153 -6.83 7.34 7.09
CA ALA A 153 -5.47 6.98 7.47
C ALA A 153 -5.46 5.65 8.23
N GLY A 154 -4.30 5.01 8.28
CA GLY A 154 -4.10 3.77 9.01
C GLY A 154 -2.83 3.79 9.83
N PHE A 155 -2.78 2.88 10.79
CA PHE A 155 -1.62 2.55 11.59
C PHE A 155 -1.48 1.04 11.68
N ALA A 156 -0.36 0.52 11.21
CA ALA A 156 -0.04 -0.90 11.25
C ALA A 156 1.10 -1.17 12.21
N VAL A 157 1.06 -2.33 12.85
CA VAL A 157 2.17 -2.88 13.63
C VAL A 157 2.51 -4.26 13.09
N GLY A 158 3.78 -4.48 12.88
CA GLY A 158 4.34 -5.77 12.49
C GLY A 158 5.52 -6.15 13.38
N VAL A 159 6.06 -7.32 13.15
CA VAL A 159 7.18 -7.88 13.92
C VAL A 159 8.12 -8.66 13.03
N CYS A 160 9.39 -8.63 13.34
CA CYS A 160 10.39 -9.58 12.85
C CYS A 160 11.41 -9.89 13.94
N ASP A 161 12.19 -10.95 13.74
CA ASP A 161 13.43 -11.12 14.51
C ASP A 161 14.46 -10.10 13.99
N ARG A 162 15.31 -9.52 14.86
CA ARG A 162 16.34 -8.53 14.47
C ARG A 162 17.21 -9.00 13.30
N LYS A 163 17.54 -10.28 13.25
CA LYS A 163 18.34 -10.89 12.17
C LYS A 163 17.66 -10.87 10.80
N ASP A 164 16.34 -10.70 10.78
CA ASP A 164 15.50 -10.70 9.58
C ASP A 164 15.18 -9.26 9.08
N LEU A 165 15.69 -8.22 9.76
CA LEU A 165 15.57 -6.85 9.30
C LEU A 165 16.26 -6.68 7.93
N ILE A 166 15.56 -6.07 7.00
CA ILE A 166 16.09 -5.75 5.67
C ILE A 166 16.69 -4.33 5.72
N THR A 167 18.03 -4.25 5.78
CA THR A 167 18.74 -2.97 6.00
C THR A 167 19.55 -2.49 4.80
N GLY A 168 19.80 -3.35 3.82
CA GLY A 168 20.68 -3.05 2.69
C GLY A 168 22.18 -3.23 2.99
N GLU A 169 22.58 -3.43 4.23
CA GLU A 169 24.01 -3.49 4.63
C GLU A 169 24.79 -4.62 3.95
N ASN A 170 24.10 -5.70 3.55
CA ASN A 170 24.71 -6.87 2.92
C ASN A 170 24.71 -6.83 1.38
N LEU A 171 24.32 -5.70 0.78
CA LEU A 171 24.34 -5.52 -0.67
C LEU A 171 25.76 -5.61 -1.22
N LYS A 172 25.89 -6.21 -2.40
CA LYS A 172 27.16 -6.39 -3.12
C LYS A 172 27.01 -6.05 -4.59
N ASP A 173 28.12 -5.72 -5.21
CA ASP A 173 28.22 -5.62 -6.66
C ASP A 173 27.78 -6.95 -7.32
N GLY A 174 26.90 -6.84 -8.34
CA GLY A 174 26.32 -7.98 -9.04
C GLY A 174 25.09 -8.61 -8.39
N ASP A 175 24.61 -8.15 -7.22
CA ASP A 175 23.29 -8.53 -6.70
C ASP A 175 22.21 -8.13 -7.70
N VAL A 176 21.15 -8.95 -7.81
CA VAL A 176 20.13 -8.80 -8.84
C VAL A 176 18.91 -8.09 -8.27
N LEU A 177 18.38 -7.13 -9.03
CA LEU A 177 17.15 -6.44 -8.72
C LEU A 177 15.97 -7.16 -9.36
N ILE A 178 14.99 -7.52 -8.54
CA ILE A 178 13.72 -8.11 -8.96
C ILE A 178 12.60 -7.16 -8.58
N GLY A 179 11.87 -6.68 -9.59
CA GLY A 179 10.69 -5.84 -9.43
C GLY A 179 9.42 -6.66 -9.42
N MET A 180 8.44 -6.26 -8.63
CA MET A 180 7.10 -6.84 -8.60
C MET A 180 6.10 -5.87 -9.21
N ALA A 181 5.24 -6.38 -10.11
CA ALA A 181 4.24 -5.59 -10.82
C ALA A 181 3.34 -4.80 -9.87
N SER A 182 3.03 -3.56 -10.23
CA SER A 182 1.95 -2.80 -9.62
C SER A 182 0.61 -3.11 -10.28
N THR A 183 -0.48 -2.74 -9.63
CA THR A 183 -1.84 -2.79 -10.19
C THR A 183 -2.21 -1.54 -11.00
N GLY A 184 -1.31 -0.58 -11.06
CA GLY A 184 -1.47 0.73 -11.67
C GLY A 184 -0.79 1.81 -10.84
N VAL A 185 -1.44 2.96 -10.72
CA VAL A 185 -0.87 4.16 -10.06
C VAL A 185 -0.66 3.96 -8.55
N HIS A 186 -1.36 3.00 -7.94
CA HIS A 186 -1.44 2.79 -6.49
C HIS A 186 -2.10 3.99 -5.79
N SER A 187 -1.45 4.56 -4.75
CA SER A 187 -2.00 5.69 -3.99
C SER A 187 -1.14 6.95 -4.06
N ASN A 188 -0.16 6.99 -4.97
CA ASN A 188 0.79 8.10 -5.07
C ASN A 188 0.65 8.87 -6.39
N GLY A 189 1.01 10.15 -6.38
CA GLY A 189 0.97 10.99 -7.56
C GLY A 189 -0.43 11.52 -7.94
N PHE A 190 -1.47 11.28 -7.14
CA PHE A 190 -2.85 11.65 -7.47
C PHE A 190 -3.10 13.17 -7.51
N SER A 191 -2.29 13.98 -6.88
CA SER A 191 -2.36 15.44 -7.08
C SER A 191 -2.02 15.84 -8.52
N LEU A 192 -1.07 15.12 -9.16
CA LEU A 192 -0.75 15.31 -10.58
C LEU A 192 -1.82 14.69 -11.47
N VAL A 193 -2.26 13.44 -11.20
CA VAL A 193 -3.36 12.77 -11.93
C VAL A 193 -4.58 13.69 -12.03
N ARG A 194 -4.97 14.32 -10.92
CA ARG A 194 -6.11 15.26 -10.82
C ARG A 194 -5.89 16.59 -11.54
N LYS A 195 -4.70 16.88 -12.00
CA LYS A 195 -4.40 18.04 -12.86
C LYS A 195 -4.38 17.66 -14.33
N VAL A 196 -4.00 16.42 -14.63
CA VAL A 196 -3.94 15.90 -16.01
C VAL A 196 -5.33 15.60 -16.54
N PHE A 197 -6.16 14.92 -15.75
CA PHE A 197 -7.51 14.54 -16.17
C PHE A 197 -8.57 15.44 -15.56
N ASP A 198 -9.68 15.65 -16.31
CA ASP A 198 -10.89 16.23 -15.74
C ASP A 198 -11.50 15.27 -14.70
N MET A 199 -11.71 15.76 -13.48
CA MET A 199 -12.25 15.01 -12.36
C MET A 199 -13.79 15.09 -12.30
N SER A 200 -14.46 15.01 -13.45
CA SER A 200 -15.90 14.82 -13.51
C SER A 200 -16.26 13.33 -13.54
N LYS A 201 -17.47 13.01 -13.07
CA LYS A 201 -17.99 11.63 -13.15
C LYS A 201 -18.07 11.14 -14.60
N GLU A 202 -18.36 12.03 -15.54
CA GLU A 202 -18.42 11.74 -16.97
C GLU A 202 -17.04 11.34 -17.51
N SER A 203 -16.02 12.15 -17.26
CA SER A 203 -14.64 11.88 -17.68
C SER A 203 -14.12 10.56 -17.09
N LEU A 204 -14.32 10.34 -15.78
CA LEU A 204 -13.89 9.11 -15.12
C LEU A 204 -14.61 7.86 -15.62
N ASN A 205 -15.82 7.96 -16.14
CA ASN A 205 -16.55 6.85 -16.77
C ASN A 205 -16.25 6.69 -18.26
N THR A 206 -15.39 7.52 -18.85
CA THR A 206 -14.94 7.36 -20.24
C THR A 206 -14.11 6.08 -20.37
N TYR A 207 -14.50 5.23 -21.32
CA TYR A 207 -13.77 4.00 -21.65
C TYR A 207 -12.58 4.31 -22.57
N TYR A 208 -11.43 3.73 -22.25
CA TYR A 208 -10.22 3.82 -23.06
C TYR A 208 -9.84 2.43 -23.56
N ASP A 209 -9.77 2.26 -24.89
CA ASP A 209 -9.43 0.97 -25.51
C ASP A 209 -8.04 0.48 -25.04
N GLU A 210 -7.08 1.39 -24.90
CA GLU A 210 -5.72 1.08 -24.44
C GLU A 210 -5.64 0.63 -22.98
N LEU A 211 -6.65 0.98 -22.15
CA LEU A 211 -6.76 0.53 -20.77
C LEU A 211 -7.61 -0.74 -20.64
N GLY A 212 -8.47 -1.03 -21.64
CA GLY A 212 -9.48 -2.09 -21.59
C GLY A 212 -10.54 -1.89 -20.52
N LYS A 213 -10.71 -0.65 -20.01
CA LYS A 213 -11.64 -0.26 -18.93
C LYS A 213 -11.84 1.25 -18.91
N THR A 214 -12.70 1.72 -18.01
CA THR A 214 -12.87 3.16 -17.81
C THR A 214 -11.65 3.78 -17.10
N LEU A 215 -11.47 5.09 -17.28
CA LEU A 215 -10.41 5.84 -16.61
C LEU A 215 -10.52 5.69 -15.09
N GLY A 216 -11.73 5.81 -14.54
CA GLY A 216 -11.97 5.66 -13.11
C GLY A 216 -11.61 4.28 -12.58
N GLU A 217 -11.96 3.20 -13.29
CA GLU A 217 -11.58 1.84 -12.92
C GLU A 217 -10.05 1.65 -12.93
N ALA A 218 -9.35 2.23 -13.91
CA ALA A 218 -7.90 2.16 -13.97
C ALA A 218 -7.23 2.93 -12.83
N LEU A 219 -7.74 4.12 -12.49
CA LEU A 219 -7.20 4.98 -11.44
C LEU A 219 -7.57 4.51 -10.03
N LEU A 220 -8.76 3.90 -9.84
CA LEU A 220 -9.19 3.34 -8.55
C LEU A 220 -8.68 1.92 -8.30
N ALA A 221 -7.96 1.30 -9.24
CA ALA A 221 -7.32 0.02 -8.98
C ALA A 221 -6.57 0.08 -7.63
N PRO A 222 -6.86 -0.83 -6.67
CA PRO A 222 -6.29 -0.75 -5.34
C PRO A 222 -4.79 -1.02 -5.36
N THR A 223 -4.08 -0.41 -4.44
CA THR A 223 -2.66 -0.63 -4.22
C THR A 223 -2.38 -2.12 -3.94
N ARG A 224 -1.41 -2.69 -4.63
CA ARG A 224 -1.00 -4.08 -4.43
C ARG A 224 -0.39 -4.27 -3.06
N ILE A 225 -0.76 -5.36 -2.39
CA ILE A 225 -0.19 -5.76 -1.11
C ILE A 225 0.87 -6.85 -1.36
N TYR A 226 2.12 -6.56 -1.02
CA TYR A 226 3.28 -7.44 -1.31
C TYR A 226 3.67 -8.35 -0.15
N VAL A 227 2.94 -8.31 0.97
CA VAL A 227 3.24 -9.07 2.20
C VAL A 227 3.40 -10.57 1.92
N LYS A 228 2.47 -11.19 1.18
CA LYS A 228 2.54 -12.62 0.86
C LYS A 228 3.73 -12.96 -0.03
N ALA A 229 4.05 -12.11 -1.01
CA ALA A 229 5.17 -12.32 -1.92
C ALA A 229 6.51 -12.30 -1.17
N LEU A 230 6.74 -11.27 -0.34
CA LEU A 230 7.96 -11.14 0.46
C LEU A 230 8.09 -12.29 1.48
N LYS A 231 6.98 -12.67 2.14
CA LYS A 231 6.93 -13.84 3.03
C LYS A 231 7.24 -15.14 2.29
N SER A 232 6.75 -15.32 1.06
CA SER A 232 7.02 -16.50 0.22
C SER A 232 8.50 -16.60 -0.12
N VAL A 233 9.15 -15.48 -0.48
CA VAL A 233 10.59 -15.42 -0.75
C VAL A 233 11.40 -15.82 0.48
N LYS A 234 11.08 -15.26 1.66
CA LYS A 234 11.70 -15.63 2.93
C LYS A 234 11.53 -17.12 3.24
N ASN A 235 10.31 -17.66 3.09
CA ASN A 235 10.00 -19.07 3.34
C ASN A 235 10.71 -20.02 2.36
N ALA A 236 11.06 -19.55 1.16
CA ALA A 236 11.89 -20.28 0.21
C ALA A 236 13.38 -20.34 0.63
N GLY A 237 13.74 -19.72 1.77
CA GLY A 237 15.11 -19.66 2.27
C GLY A 237 16.01 -18.68 1.51
N VAL A 238 15.41 -17.67 0.89
CA VAL A 238 16.13 -16.58 0.22
C VAL A 238 16.32 -15.42 1.20
N THR A 239 17.53 -14.87 1.25
CA THR A 239 17.81 -13.63 1.96
C THR A 239 17.53 -12.43 1.06
N ILE A 240 16.50 -11.66 1.36
CA ILE A 240 16.27 -10.35 0.74
C ILE A 240 17.26 -9.38 1.38
N LYS A 241 18.26 -8.92 0.59
CA LYS A 241 19.31 -8.03 1.10
C LYS A 241 18.86 -6.59 1.23
N ALA A 242 18.00 -6.15 0.32
CA ALA A 242 17.41 -4.81 0.33
C ALA A 242 16.02 -4.86 -0.31
N CYS A 243 15.15 -3.95 0.08
CA CYS A 243 13.80 -3.85 -0.42
C CYS A 243 13.40 -2.37 -0.52
N SER A 244 12.68 -2.01 -1.58
CA SER A 244 12.15 -0.66 -1.79
C SER A 244 10.68 -0.74 -2.17
N HIS A 245 9.82 -0.10 -1.40
CA HIS A 245 8.43 0.17 -1.76
C HIS A 245 8.39 1.44 -2.61
N ILE A 246 7.95 1.32 -3.87
CA ILE A 246 7.95 2.44 -4.82
C ILE A 246 6.66 3.24 -4.63
N THR A 247 6.77 4.35 -3.92
CA THR A 247 5.69 5.28 -3.57
C THR A 247 5.90 6.66 -4.21
N GLY A 248 5.44 7.73 -3.58
CA GLY A 248 5.73 9.11 -4.01
C GLY A 248 7.24 9.37 -4.09
N GLY A 249 7.67 10.11 -5.10
CA GLY A 249 9.08 10.27 -5.44
C GLY A 249 9.62 9.20 -6.39
N GLY A 250 8.80 8.18 -6.73
CA GLY A 250 9.10 7.18 -7.75
C GLY A 250 10.42 6.44 -7.53
N PHE A 251 11.12 6.11 -8.61
CA PHE A 251 12.36 5.34 -8.55
C PHE A 251 13.52 6.16 -7.97
N TYR A 252 13.59 7.44 -8.31
CA TYR A 252 14.72 8.30 -7.95
C TYR A 252 14.82 8.57 -6.44
N GLU A 253 13.69 8.60 -5.73
CA GLU A 253 13.70 8.83 -4.29
C GLU A 253 13.61 7.54 -3.47
N ASN A 254 12.88 6.52 -3.94
CA ASN A 254 12.63 5.32 -3.12
C ASN A 254 13.76 4.29 -3.25
N ILE A 255 14.27 4.00 -4.45
CA ILE A 255 15.34 2.99 -4.61
C ILE A 255 16.60 3.36 -3.82
N PRO A 256 17.09 4.61 -3.82
CA PRO A 256 18.28 4.96 -3.02
C PRO A 256 18.10 4.78 -1.51
N ARG A 257 16.88 4.78 -0.98
CA ARG A 257 16.63 4.58 0.47
C ARG A 257 17.03 3.19 0.96
N MET A 258 17.00 2.18 0.09
CA MET A 258 17.42 0.82 0.44
C MET A 258 18.94 0.58 0.30
N LEU A 259 19.70 1.56 -0.19
CA LEU A 259 21.11 1.41 -0.52
C LEU A 259 22.03 1.92 0.58
N PRO A 260 23.14 1.23 0.90
CA PRO A 260 24.22 1.81 1.67
C PRO A 260 25.07 2.76 0.80
N GLU A 261 25.93 3.52 1.44
CA GLU A 261 26.94 4.32 0.72
C GLU A 261 27.87 3.42 -0.11
N GLY A 262 28.27 3.88 -1.27
CA GLY A 262 29.15 3.14 -2.18
C GLY A 262 28.43 2.12 -3.08
N MET A 263 27.09 2.06 -3.05
CA MET A 263 26.30 1.18 -3.89
C MET A 263 25.30 1.98 -4.72
N ARG A 264 25.12 1.55 -5.98
CA ARG A 264 24.19 2.12 -6.95
C ARG A 264 23.29 1.03 -7.53
N ALA A 265 22.01 1.34 -7.73
CA ALA A 265 21.09 0.47 -8.44
C ALA A 265 21.05 0.86 -9.94
N VAL A 266 21.17 -0.13 -10.81
CA VAL A 266 20.99 0.04 -12.28
C VAL A 266 19.69 -0.69 -12.66
N VAL A 267 18.72 0.06 -13.16
CA VAL A 267 17.40 -0.45 -13.54
C VAL A 267 17.21 -0.27 -15.04
N LYS A 268 16.86 -1.38 -15.72
CA LYS A 268 16.57 -1.41 -17.16
C LYS A 268 15.09 -1.13 -17.40
N LYS A 269 14.77 -0.02 -18.04
CA LYS A 269 13.39 0.42 -18.31
C LYS A 269 12.62 -0.52 -19.24
N ASP A 270 13.32 -1.23 -20.13
CA ASP A 270 12.76 -2.17 -21.09
C ASP A 270 12.63 -3.61 -20.58
N SER A 271 13.00 -3.87 -19.30
CA SER A 271 12.96 -5.20 -18.70
C SER A 271 11.55 -5.67 -18.29
N TYR A 272 10.56 -4.80 -18.36
CA TYR A 272 9.16 -5.07 -18.05
C TYR A 272 8.25 -4.16 -18.88
N GLU A 273 6.98 -4.52 -18.99
CA GLU A 273 6.00 -3.69 -19.68
C GLU A 273 5.44 -2.62 -18.74
N VAL A 274 5.63 -1.34 -19.10
CA VAL A 274 5.02 -0.22 -18.40
C VAL A 274 3.52 -0.20 -18.70
N PRO A 275 2.64 -0.27 -17.67
CA PRO A 275 1.19 -0.27 -17.86
C PRO A 275 0.67 0.95 -18.64
N ALA A 276 -0.36 0.73 -19.47
CA ALA A 276 -0.91 1.73 -20.38
C ALA A 276 -1.34 3.04 -19.68
N ILE A 277 -1.80 2.95 -18.41
CA ILE A 277 -2.20 4.15 -17.64
C ILE A 277 -1.07 5.17 -17.50
N PHE A 278 0.21 4.73 -17.36
CA PHE A 278 1.35 5.64 -17.27
C PHE A 278 1.67 6.28 -18.63
N LYS A 279 1.50 5.53 -19.73
CA LYS A 279 1.66 6.08 -21.09
C LYS A 279 0.59 7.13 -21.38
N LEU A 280 -0.65 6.86 -20.94
CA LEU A 280 -1.76 7.80 -21.07
C LEU A 280 -1.52 9.07 -20.23
N LEU A 281 -1.09 8.92 -18.96
CA LEU A 281 -0.75 10.05 -18.09
C LEU A 281 0.36 10.93 -18.68
N ALA A 282 1.43 10.31 -19.20
CA ALA A 282 2.54 11.04 -19.82
C ALA A 282 2.06 11.83 -21.05
N LYS A 283 1.22 11.21 -21.89
CA LYS A 283 0.69 11.82 -23.11
C LYS A 283 -0.27 12.97 -22.81
N GLU A 284 -1.28 12.73 -22.01
CA GLU A 284 -2.33 13.73 -21.71
C GLU A 284 -1.81 14.89 -20.85
N GLY A 285 -0.82 14.63 -19.99
CA GLY A 285 -0.19 15.63 -19.14
C GLY A 285 1.04 16.30 -19.73
N ASP A 286 1.48 15.90 -20.94
CA ASP A 286 2.78 16.32 -21.51
C ASP A 286 3.93 16.23 -20.50
N ILE A 287 3.99 15.07 -19.79
CA ILE A 287 4.93 14.86 -18.70
C ILE A 287 6.18 14.17 -19.23
N ALA A 288 7.34 14.81 -19.01
CA ALA A 288 8.63 14.24 -19.39
C ALA A 288 8.89 12.89 -18.69
N GLU A 289 9.55 11.95 -19.37
CA GLU A 289 9.83 10.61 -18.85
C GLU A 289 10.50 10.63 -17.48
N GLU A 290 11.50 11.48 -17.29
CA GLU A 290 12.19 11.63 -16.01
C GLU A 290 11.23 11.99 -14.87
N MET A 291 10.29 12.91 -15.11
CA MET A 291 9.29 13.29 -14.13
C MET A 291 8.28 12.16 -13.87
N MET A 292 7.96 11.34 -14.88
CA MET A 292 7.13 10.15 -14.68
C MET A 292 7.80 9.17 -13.70
N TYR A 293 9.09 8.88 -13.88
CA TYR A 293 9.86 8.01 -12.96
C TYR A 293 10.17 8.66 -11.61
N ASN A 294 10.07 9.99 -11.50
CA ASN A 294 10.22 10.71 -10.23
C ASN A 294 8.89 10.85 -9.46
N THR A 295 7.75 10.57 -10.08
CA THR A 295 6.43 10.73 -9.46
C THR A 295 5.72 9.41 -9.22
N PHE A 296 5.83 8.47 -10.16
CA PHE A 296 5.03 7.25 -10.22
C PHE A 296 5.88 5.99 -10.10
N ASN A 297 5.22 4.88 -9.73
CA ASN A 297 5.83 3.56 -9.67
C ASN A 297 6.12 2.93 -11.05
N MET A 298 5.65 3.52 -12.13
CA MET A 298 5.85 3.11 -13.53
C MET A 298 5.59 1.63 -13.82
N GLY A 299 4.80 0.96 -12.98
CA GLY A 299 4.45 -0.46 -13.14
C GLY A 299 5.17 -1.41 -12.16
N LEU A 300 6.07 -0.91 -11.33
CA LEU A 300 6.75 -1.67 -10.28
C LEU A 300 6.45 -1.07 -8.91
N GLY A 301 5.68 -1.76 -8.08
CA GLY A 301 5.33 -1.24 -6.76
C GLY A 301 6.32 -1.66 -5.66
N MET A 302 7.09 -2.74 -5.88
CA MET A 302 8.10 -3.22 -4.94
C MET A 302 9.33 -3.72 -5.72
N VAL A 303 10.52 -3.40 -5.22
CA VAL A 303 11.80 -3.88 -5.77
C VAL A 303 12.61 -4.51 -4.66
N VAL A 304 13.12 -5.73 -4.88
CA VAL A 304 14.01 -6.43 -3.95
C VAL A 304 15.37 -6.68 -4.58
N ALA A 305 16.40 -6.70 -3.77
CA ALA A 305 17.74 -7.12 -4.16
C ALA A 305 18.10 -8.45 -3.50
N VAL A 306 18.55 -9.41 -4.32
CA VAL A 306 18.94 -10.76 -3.86
C VAL A 306 20.27 -11.18 -4.47
N ASP A 307 20.89 -12.19 -3.89
CA ASP A 307 22.08 -12.81 -4.49
C ASP A 307 21.75 -13.40 -5.86
N LYS A 308 22.69 -13.33 -6.78
CA LYS A 308 22.52 -13.89 -8.14
C LYS A 308 22.16 -15.38 -8.12
N ALA A 309 22.61 -16.14 -7.13
CA ALA A 309 22.30 -17.56 -6.98
C ALA A 309 20.85 -17.81 -6.56
N ASP A 310 20.16 -16.82 -5.98
CA ASP A 310 18.80 -16.96 -5.48
C ASP A 310 17.72 -16.40 -6.43
N VAL A 311 18.11 -15.91 -7.61
CA VAL A 311 17.18 -15.27 -8.57
C VAL A 311 16.02 -16.17 -8.94
N ASP A 312 16.30 -17.38 -9.44
CA ASP A 312 15.25 -18.30 -9.90
C ASP A 312 14.29 -18.65 -8.76
N LYS A 313 14.84 -18.94 -7.59
CA LYS A 313 14.07 -19.26 -6.38
C LYS A 313 13.16 -18.09 -5.96
N THR A 314 13.68 -16.86 -6.05
CA THR A 314 12.93 -15.64 -5.77
C THR A 314 11.78 -15.45 -6.76
N MET A 315 12.07 -15.60 -8.05
CA MET A 315 11.07 -15.49 -9.12
C MET A 315 9.94 -16.50 -8.95
N GLU A 316 10.28 -17.76 -8.63
CA GLU A 316 9.29 -18.82 -8.38
C GLU A 316 8.45 -18.52 -7.13
N ALA A 317 9.07 -18.09 -6.03
CA ALA A 317 8.38 -17.79 -4.78
C ALA A 317 7.38 -16.63 -4.95
N ILE A 318 7.75 -15.57 -5.67
CA ILE A 318 6.86 -14.43 -5.95
C ILE A 318 5.68 -14.89 -6.83
N LYS A 319 5.93 -15.68 -7.88
CA LYS A 319 4.87 -16.23 -8.73
C LYS A 319 3.92 -17.13 -7.95
N ALA A 320 4.43 -17.97 -7.07
CA ALA A 320 3.63 -18.87 -6.23
C ALA A 320 2.72 -18.08 -5.25
N ALA A 321 3.12 -16.87 -4.87
CA ALA A 321 2.29 -15.95 -4.06
C ALA A 321 1.22 -15.21 -4.89
N GLY A 322 1.20 -15.37 -6.22
CA GLY A 322 0.24 -14.73 -7.13
C GLY A 322 0.68 -13.36 -7.64
N ASP A 323 1.96 -13.02 -7.46
CA ASP A 323 2.54 -11.79 -7.99
C ASP A 323 3.34 -12.02 -9.27
N THR A 324 3.59 -10.94 -10.02
CA THR A 324 4.35 -10.98 -11.27
C THR A 324 5.72 -10.35 -11.07
N PRO A 325 6.81 -11.15 -11.00
CA PRO A 325 8.16 -10.65 -10.87
C PRO A 325 8.83 -10.42 -12.22
N TYR A 326 9.76 -9.45 -12.24
CA TYR A 326 10.65 -9.15 -13.38
C TYR A 326 12.08 -9.00 -12.88
N ILE A 327 13.06 -9.50 -13.63
CA ILE A 327 14.46 -9.17 -13.40
C ILE A 327 14.68 -7.78 -14.01
N VAL A 328 14.81 -6.76 -13.17
CA VAL A 328 14.79 -5.37 -13.63
C VAL A 328 16.16 -4.70 -13.64
N GLY A 329 17.19 -5.35 -13.10
CA GLY A 329 18.51 -4.76 -13.08
C GLY A 329 19.47 -5.44 -12.11
N HIS A 330 20.45 -4.69 -11.66
CA HIS A 330 21.47 -5.19 -10.74
C HIS A 330 22.04 -4.06 -9.87
N MET A 331 22.76 -4.44 -8.86
CA MET A 331 23.58 -3.56 -8.04
C MET A 331 25.00 -3.44 -8.60
N GLU A 332 25.57 -2.25 -8.53
CA GLU A 332 26.98 -2.00 -8.84
C GLU A 332 27.64 -1.11 -7.77
N ALA A 333 28.97 -1.22 -7.66
CA ALA A 333 29.75 -0.30 -6.83
C ALA A 333 29.76 1.10 -7.48
N GLY A 334 29.44 2.14 -6.71
CA GLY A 334 29.38 3.51 -7.21
C GLY A 334 28.80 4.49 -6.21
N GLU A 335 28.63 5.72 -6.63
CA GLU A 335 27.95 6.73 -5.83
C GLU A 335 26.50 6.31 -5.61
N LYS A 336 26.03 6.43 -4.37
CA LYS A 336 24.66 6.07 -3.97
C LYS A 336 23.62 6.76 -4.85
N GLY A 337 22.72 5.96 -5.42
CA GLY A 337 21.69 6.45 -6.32
C GLY A 337 21.08 5.37 -7.19
N VAL A 338 20.27 5.78 -8.17
CA VAL A 338 19.70 4.90 -9.18
C VAL A 338 20.06 5.41 -10.58
N THR A 339 20.40 4.50 -11.48
CA THR A 339 20.54 4.75 -12.91
C THR A 339 19.41 4.03 -13.63
N LEU A 340 18.65 4.74 -14.45
CA LEU A 340 17.66 4.17 -15.35
C LEU A 340 18.23 4.12 -16.77
N CYS A 341 18.28 2.96 -17.41
CA CYS A 341 18.84 2.78 -18.75
C CYS A 341 17.91 1.97 -19.67
#